data_26650d8fe5c513f7bfa7eecd11e3ab89
#
_entry.id   26650d8fe5c513f7bfa7eecd11e3ab89
#
_cell.length_a   1.000
_cell.length_b   1.000
_cell.length_c   1.000
_cell.angle_alpha   90.00
_cell.angle_beta   90.00
_cell.angle_gamma   90.00
#
_symmetry.space_group_name_H-M   'P 1'
#
loop_
_entity.id
_entity.type
_entity.pdbx_description
1 polymer ?
#
loop_
_entity_poly.entity_id
_entity_poly.type
_entity_poly.pdbx_seq_one_letter_code
_entity_poly.pdbx_strand_id
1 'polypeptide(L)'
;MRGGGAFQRSPKERQLRPDIPKTRRALGIVQADHTPVDLIVVDEINRLPIGRPWVTIIFDVATRAVFGFHATLEAPSSTSVAMALSMACLPKSKWLQSLAIDLDWPMHGIPEVLHLDNASEFHSEALRRGCERYGIRLDYRPPGHVYTGGHIERYLGTLMRRIHGVPGTTMSNVKERGRYDSEKHAALSLRELKAWLTLEIGGRYHHAIHRGLHMTPFAAWARALGKRPVPSPEYPEKFVLDFLPVISRKIGRSGFQMFHIRYWDPLLSHLFTESQRLFVRYDPRNLAKVWVPIPDRGEYLAVPYADLRRPPISQSEQEAAMREIQAGGRRTANEEAIFSTIELQRKLIDRARSSTKARRQRARRPAEPPIEFTPLPSSDTIDYSKPAIPYPSETWSS
;
A
#
# COMPACT_ATOMS: atom_id res chain seq x y z
N MET A 1 -19.12 -36.61 40.74
CA MET A 1 -19.43 -35.18 40.92
C MET A 1 -18.12 -34.41 40.85
N ARG A 2 -17.77 -33.77 39.73
CA ARG A 2 -16.63 -32.87 39.62
C ARG A 2 -17.20 -31.50 39.23
N GLY A 3 -17.19 -30.56 40.19
CA GLY A 3 -17.65 -29.21 40.01
C GLY A 3 -16.67 -28.41 39.14
N GLY A 4 -17.13 -27.94 37.99
CA GLY A 4 -16.44 -26.98 37.15
C GLY A 4 -16.55 -25.57 37.76
N GLY A 5 -15.52 -25.13 38.47
CA GLY A 5 -15.44 -23.77 38.97
C GLY A 5 -15.32 -22.77 37.81
N ALA A 6 -16.36 -21.99 37.58
CA ALA A 6 -16.28 -20.83 36.73
C ALA A 6 -15.30 -19.81 37.32
N PHE A 7 -14.22 -19.52 36.63
CA PHE A 7 -13.23 -18.51 36.98
C PHE A 7 -13.90 -17.12 36.93
N GLN A 8 -14.44 -16.66 38.07
CA GLN A 8 -14.93 -15.27 38.19
C GLN A 8 -13.71 -14.35 38.32
N ARG A 9 -13.46 -13.57 37.28
CA ARG A 9 -12.43 -12.51 37.29
C ARG A 9 -12.79 -11.43 38.30
N SER A 10 -11.80 -10.99 39.07
CA SER A 10 -11.97 -10.01 40.16
C SER A 10 -12.48 -8.65 39.60
N PRO A 11 -13.22 -7.87 40.42
CA PRO A 11 -13.70 -6.52 39.98
C PRO A 11 -12.59 -5.55 39.59
N LYS A 12 -11.36 -5.69 40.11
CA LYS A 12 -10.19 -4.89 39.76
C LYS A 12 -9.69 -5.15 38.33
N GLU A 13 -9.85 -6.37 37.78
CA GLU A 13 -9.49 -6.66 36.37
C GLU A 13 -10.50 -6.07 35.36
N ARG A 14 -11.72 -5.71 35.76
CA ARG A 14 -12.70 -5.03 34.92
C ARG A 14 -12.44 -3.53 34.78
N GLN A 15 -11.78 -2.87 35.73
CA GLN A 15 -11.51 -1.41 35.70
C GLN A 15 -10.31 -1.02 34.85
N LEU A 16 -9.46 -1.98 34.44
CA LEU A 16 -8.21 -1.72 33.66
C LEU A 16 -8.31 -1.95 32.14
N ARG A 17 -9.52 -2.10 31.59
CA ARG A 17 -9.68 -2.11 30.13
C ARG A 17 -9.90 -0.68 29.66
N PRO A 18 -8.91 0.00 29.06
CA PRO A 18 -9.18 1.23 28.36
C PRO A 18 -10.26 0.94 27.33
N ASP A 19 -11.30 1.76 27.32
CA ASP A 19 -12.41 1.58 26.39
C ASP A 19 -11.88 1.61 24.95
N ILE A 20 -12.23 0.57 24.19
CA ILE A 20 -12.03 0.60 22.73
C ILE A 20 -12.67 1.91 22.24
N PRO A 21 -11.97 2.72 21.43
CA PRO A 21 -12.52 3.97 20.95
C PRO A 21 -13.90 3.75 20.36
N LYS A 22 -14.94 4.35 20.98
CA LYS A 22 -16.33 4.21 20.55
C LYS A 22 -16.70 5.44 19.74
N THR A 23 -16.98 5.24 18.47
CA THR A 23 -17.59 6.28 17.62
C THR A 23 -18.77 5.69 16.89
N ARG A 24 -19.82 6.48 16.70
CA ARG A 24 -20.98 6.14 15.86
C ARG A 24 -20.94 6.87 14.53
N ARG A 25 -19.94 7.74 14.34
CA ARG A 25 -19.79 8.59 13.14
C ARG A 25 -18.77 7.95 12.21
N ALA A 26 -19.15 7.79 10.96
CA ALA A 26 -18.19 7.49 9.91
C ALA A 26 -17.11 8.57 9.85
N LEU A 27 -15.85 8.19 9.61
CA LEU A 27 -14.69 9.09 9.63
C LEU A 27 -14.33 9.69 11.00
N GLY A 28 -15.07 9.37 12.07
CA GLY A 28 -14.75 9.88 13.41
C GLY A 28 -13.41 9.32 13.91
N ILE A 29 -13.23 7.99 13.86
CA ILE A 29 -11.97 7.32 14.22
C ILE A 29 -11.67 6.27 13.19
N VAL A 30 -10.52 6.37 12.53
CA VAL A 30 -9.98 5.31 11.69
C VAL A 30 -8.73 4.72 12.33
N GLN A 31 -8.51 3.44 12.15
CA GLN A 31 -7.32 2.73 12.61
C GLN A 31 -6.44 2.39 11.42
N ALA A 32 -5.13 2.53 11.58
CA ALA A 32 -4.16 2.00 10.63
C ALA A 32 -3.31 0.92 11.30
N ASP A 33 -3.06 -0.13 10.55
CA ASP A 33 -2.20 -1.23 10.97
C ASP A 33 -1.62 -1.92 9.74
N HIS A 34 -0.52 -2.66 9.92
CA HIS A 34 0.13 -3.39 8.84
C HIS A 34 0.51 -4.80 9.26
N THR A 35 0.48 -5.70 8.29
CA THR A 35 0.82 -7.09 8.48
C THR A 35 1.52 -7.64 7.24
N PRO A 36 2.47 -8.59 7.40
CA PRO A 36 2.95 -9.35 6.26
C PRO A 36 1.80 -10.18 5.69
N VAL A 37 1.65 -10.15 4.37
CA VAL A 37 0.62 -10.94 3.68
C VAL A 37 1.04 -12.40 3.65
N ASP A 38 0.16 -13.33 3.99
CA ASP A 38 0.44 -14.78 3.99
C ASP A 38 0.51 -15.37 2.57
N LEU A 39 1.26 -14.71 1.68
CA LEU A 39 1.38 -15.05 0.28
C LEU A 39 2.76 -14.69 -0.27
N ILE A 40 3.34 -15.55 -1.09
CA ILE A 40 4.49 -15.21 -1.91
C ILE A 40 4.01 -14.71 -3.27
N VAL A 41 4.45 -13.53 -3.68
CA VAL A 41 4.15 -12.97 -5.00
C VAL A 41 5.29 -13.21 -5.99
N VAL A 42 4.95 -13.13 -7.27
CA VAL A 42 5.91 -13.30 -8.37
C VAL A 42 6.16 -11.96 -9.09
N ASP A 43 7.27 -11.85 -9.79
CA ASP A 43 7.50 -10.72 -10.70
C ASP A 43 6.55 -10.80 -11.92
N GLU A 44 6.24 -9.63 -12.50
CA GLU A 44 5.25 -9.54 -13.58
C GLU A 44 5.73 -10.16 -14.90
N ILE A 45 7.04 -10.14 -15.16
CA ILE A 45 7.61 -10.54 -16.45
C ILE A 45 7.95 -12.02 -16.47
N ASN A 46 8.75 -12.47 -15.49
CA ASN A 46 9.30 -13.84 -15.46
C ASN A 46 8.47 -14.79 -14.61
N ARG A 47 7.52 -14.28 -13.84
CA ARG A 47 6.65 -15.05 -12.92
C ARG A 47 7.46 -15.86 -11.89
N LEU A 48 8.63 -15.34 -11.49
CA LEU A 48 9.45 -15.93 -10.44
C LEU A 48 9.10 -15.35 -9.08
N PRO A 49 9.13 -16.14 -8.00
CA PRO A 49 8.90 -15.65 -6.65
C PRO A 49 9.85 -14.52 -6.30
N ILE A 50 9.30 -13.42 -5.78
CA ILE A 50 10.09 -12.25 -5.39
C ILE A 50 9.95 -11.92 -3.91
N GLY A 51 9.07 -12.58 -3.20
CA GLY A 51 8.96 -12.44 -1.76
C GLY A 51 7.53 -12.28 -1.25
N ARG A 52 7.46 -12.03 0.03
CA ARG A 52 6.23 -11.86 0.79
C ARG A 52 5.92 -10.36 0.94
N PRO A 53 4.79 -9.84 0.43
CA PRO A 53 4.47 -8.43 0.56
C PRO A 53 3.95 -8.10 1.95
N TRP A 54 3.92 -6.80 2.24
CA TRP A 54 3.23 -6.20 3.36
C TRP A 54 1.96 -5.51 2.90
N VAL A 55 0.95 -5.48 3.75
CA VAL A 55 -0.26 -4.67 3.53
C VAL A 55 -0.48 -3.75 4.73
N THR A 56 -0.71 -2.47 4.44
CA THR A 56 -1.18 -1.47 5.40
C THR A 56 -2.65 -1.21 5.13
N ILE A 57 -3.50 -1.26 6.15
CA ILE A 57 -4.95 -1.10 6.04
C ILE A 57 -5.38 0.16 6.79
N ILE A 58 -6.32 0.91 6.23
CA ILE A 58 -7.07 1.98 6.92
C ILE A 58 -8.51 1.52 7.14
N PHE A 59 -8.89 1.43 8.40
CA PHE A 59 -10.12 0.80 8.85
C PHE A 59 -10.97 1.74 9.69
N ASP A 60 -12.23 1.93 9.35
CA ASP A 60 -13.15 2.78 10.12
C ASP A 60 -13.77 2.04 11.30
N VAL A 61 -13.63 2.62 12.49
CA VAL A 61 -14.09 2.00 13.72
C VAL A 61 -15.61 1.94 13.83
N ALA A 62 -16.34 2.93 13.30
CA ALA A 62 -17.79 2.98 13.38
C ALA A 62 -18.48 1.98 12.47
N THR A 63 -18.06 1.95 11.22
CA THR A 63 -18.73 1.21 10.13
C THR A 63 -18.11 -0.15 9.84
N ARG A 64 -16.92 -0.42 10.39
CA ARG A 64 -16.09 -1.60 10.05
C ARG A 64 -15.67 -1.64 8.58
N ALA A 65 -15.85 -0.57 7.84
CA ALA A 65 -15.43 -0.49 6.46
C ALA A 65 -13.92 -0.29 6.36
N VAL A 66 -13.32 -0.91 5.36
CA VAL A 66 -11.94 -0.62 4.94
C VAL A 66 -12.00 0.56 3.98
N PHE A 67 -11.31 1.64 4.32
CA PHE A 67 -11.31 2.85 3.49
C PHE A 67 -10.22 2.82 2.44
N GLY A 68 -9.11 2.17 2.74
CA GLY A 68 -7.99 2.06 1.83
C GLY A 68 -6.96 1.05 2.31
N PHE A 69 -6.08 0.69 1.40
CA PHE A 69 -4.93 -0.16 1.69
C PHE A 69 -3.73 0.20 0.83
N HIS A 70 -2.56 -0.20 1.28
CA HIS A 70 -1.34 -0.15 0.47
C HIS A 70 -0.61 -1.49 0.58
N ALA A 71 -0.32 -2.13 -0.56
CA ALA A 71 0.45 -3.37 -0.61
C ALA A 71 1.80 -3.11 -1.28
N THR A 72 2.90 -3.55 -0.65
CA THR A 72 4.28 -3.33 -1.09
C THR A 72 5.17 -4.48 -0.69
N LEU A 73 6.31 -4.67 -1.38
CA LEU A 73 7.37 -5.59 -0.98
C LEU A 73 8.34 -5.00 0.03
N GLU A 74 8.32 -3.69 0.18
CA GLU A 74 9.15 -2.99 1.15
C GLU A 74 8.58 -3.14 2.56
N ALA A 75 9.45 -3.10 3.56
CA ALA A 75 9.04 -3.09 4.96
C ALA A 75 8.13 -1.88 5.24
N PRO A 76 7.19 -1.99 6.20
CA PRO A 76 6.33 -0.89 6.58
C PRO A 76 7.13 0.38 6.92
N SER A 77 6.58 1.50 6.50
CA SER A 77 7.18 2.82 6.70
C SER A 77 6.11 3.89 6.78
N SER A 78 6.48 5.10 7.17
CA SER A 78 5.59 6.26 7.10
C SER A 78 5.02 6.49 5.69
N THR A 79 5.77 6.15 4.66
CA THR A 79 5.30 6.21 3.26
C THR A 79 4.19 5.20 3.00
N SER A 80 4.29 3.98 3.54
CA SER A 80 3.22 2.96 3.42
C SER A 80 1.91 3.45 4.04
N VAL A 81 2.00 4.10 5.21
CA VAL A 81 0.84 4.72 5.88
C VAL A 81 0.27 5.86 5.04
N ALA A 82 1.14 6.74 4.55
CA ALA A 82 0.75 7.87 3.69
C ALA A 82 0.00 7.41 2.43
N MET A 83 0.48 6.36 1.79
CA MET A 83 -0.15 5.77 0.60
C MET A 83 -1.50 5.11 0.91
N ALA A 84 -1.60 4.37 2.02
CA ALA A 84 -2.86 3.79 2.47
C ALA A 84 -3.87 4.87 2.85
N LEU A 85 -3.43 5.92 3.55
CA LEU A 85 -4.25 7.07 3.93
C LEU A 85 -4.70 7.86 2.70
N SER A 86 -3.82 8.04 1.72
CA SER A 86 -4.19 8.67 0.45
C SER A 86 -5.30 7.89 -0.28
N MET A 87 -5.17 6.55 -0.36
CA MET A 87 -6.25 5.73 -0.90
C MET A 87 -7.53 5.86 -0.07
N ALA A 88 -7.42 5.95 1.26
CA ALA A 88 -8.58 6.10 2.14
C ALA A 88 -9.30 7.44 1.97
N CYS A 89 -8.56 8.53 1.83
CA CYS A 89 -9.13 9.89 1.76
C CYS A 89 -9.68 10.24 0.38
N LEU A 90 -9.22 9.58 -0.69
CA LEU A 90 -9.58 9.89 -2.07
C LEU A 90 -10.64 8.95 -2.64
N PRO A 91 -11.48 9.41 -3.60
CA PRO A 91 -12.38 8.55 -4.34
C PRO A 91 -11.63 7.41 -5.04
N LYS A 92 -12.25 6.22 -5.10
CA LYS A 92 -11.63 5.01 -5.64
C LYS A 92 -11.67 4.90 -7.16
N SER A 93 -12.36 5.80 -7.86
CA SER A 93 -12.57 5.73 -9.32
C SER A 93 -11.27 5.54 -10.11
N LYS A 94 -10.25 6.40 -9.88
CA LYS A 94 -8.94 6.28 -10.54
C LYS A 94 -8.23 4.95 -10.21
N TRP A 95 -8.36 4.48 -8.98
CA TRP A 95 -7.79 3.20 -8.54
C TRP A 95 -8.45 2.02 -9.25
N LEU A 96 -9.77 1.97 -9.24
CA LEU A 96 -10.57 0.91 -9.86
C LEU A 96 -10.33 0.87 -11.39
N GLN A 97 -10.31 2.03 -12.03
CA GLN A 97 -9.96 2.16 -13.44
C GLN A 97 -8.55 1.61 -13.75
N SER A 98 -7.55 1.89 -12.90
CA SER A 98 -6.17 1.41 -13.10
C SER A 98 -6.04 -0.12 -13.04
N LEU A 99 -6.99 -0.78 -12.39
CA LEU A 99 -7.08 -2.24 -12.27
C LEU A 99 -8.10 -2.86 -13.23
N ALA A 100 -8.82 -2.06 -14.03
CA ALA A 100 -9.95 -2.49 -14.87
C ALA A 100 -11.02 -3.25 -14.07
N ILE A 101 -11.34 -2.79 -12.86
CA ILE A 101 -12.35 -3.38 -11.97
C ILE A 101 -13.57 -2.47 -11.93
N ASP A 102 -14.73 -3.02 -12.27
CA ASP A 102 -16.02 -2.37 -12.08
C ASP A 102 -16.59 -2.76 -10.72
N LEU A 103 -16.58 -1.82 -9.79
CA LEU A 103 -16.99 -2.03 -8.40
C LEU A 103 -17.42 -0.71 -7.76
N ASP A 104 -18.49 -0.74 -6.98
CA ASP A 104 -18.87 0.40 -6.15
C ASP A 104 -18.14 0.35 -4.79
N TRP A 105 -17.20 1.30 -4.62
CA TRP A 105 -16.49 1.49 -3.36
C TRP A 105 -16.54 2.97 -2.92
N PRO A 106 -17.65 3.40 -2.29
CA PRO A 106 -17.87 4.80 -1.96
C PRO A 106 -17.14 5.27 -0.70
N MET A 107 -16.57 4.37 0.09
CA MET A 107 -15.93 4.71 1.36
C MET A 107 -14.63 5.48 1.11
N HIS A 108 -14.66 6.77 1.38
CA HIS A 108 -13.50 7.65 1.35
C HIS A 108 -13.72 8.87 2.25
N GLY A 109 -12.69 9.66 2.46
CA GLY A 109 -12.77 10.94 3.15
C GLY A 109 -11.70 11.14 4.21
N ILE A 110 -11.50 12.41 4.61
CA ILE A 110 -10.55 12.80 5.64
C ILE A 110 -11.13 12.42 7.01
N PRO A 111 -10.44 11.57 7.81
CA PRO A 111 -10.89 11.20 9.15
C PRO A 111 -10.61 12.31 10.17
N GLU A 112 -11.41 12.37 11.25
CA GLU A 112 -11.15 13.27 12.37
C GLU A 112 -9.94 12.79 13.20
N VAL A 113 -9.84 11.48 13.40
CA VAL A 113 -8.77 10.85 14.20
C VAL A 113 -8.19 9.67 13.45
N LEU A 114 -6.86 9.63 13.35
CA LEU A 114 -6.09 8.47 12.91
C LEU A 114 -5.47 7.81 14.16
N HIS A 115 -5.98 6.65 14.53
CA HIS A 115 -5.51 5.85 15.66
C HIS A 115 -4.51 4.81 15.17
N LEU A 116 -3.29 4.87 15.72
CA LEU A 116 -2.11 4.13 15.28
C LEU A 116 -1.58 3.24 16.40
N ASP A 117 -0.85 2.19 16.04
CA ASP A 117 0.02 1.50 16.99
C ASP A 117 1.23 2.38 17.34
N ASN A 118 1.92 2.05 18.43
CA ASN A 118 3.10 2.78 18.91
C ASN A 118 4.40 2.31 18.22
N ALA A 119 4.31 1.76 17.02
CA ALA A 119 5.46 1.36 16.24
C ALA A 119 6.21 2.58 15.67
N SER A 120 7.53 2.48 15.55
CA SER A 120 8.41 3.61 15.18
C SER A 120 8.07 4.24 13.84
N GLU A 121 7.59 3.46 12.87
CA GLU A 121 7.18 3.90 11.54
C GLU A 121 6.00 4.88 11.55
N PHE A 122 5.17 4.84 12.59
CA PHE A 122 4.07 5.77 12.76
C PHE A 122 4.48 7.12 13.39
N HIS A 123 5.68 7.23 13.98
CA HIS A 123 6.20 8.44 14.61
C HIS A 123 6.99 9.35 13.66
N SER A 124 6.71 9.32 12.36
CA SER A 124 7.42 10.15 11.40
C SER A 124 6.92 11.59 11.39
N GLU A 125 7.87 12.51 11.26
CA GLU A 125 7.59 13.94 11.10
C GLU A 125 6.76 14.24 9.83
N ALA A 126 6.94 13.45 8.75
CA ALA A 126 6.17 13.59 7.53
C ALA A 126 4.69 13.25 7.75
N LEU A 127 4.39 12.16 8.45
CA LEU A 127 3.02 11.77 8.80
C LEU A 127 2.36 12.82 9.71
N ARG A 128 3.10 13.28 10.74
CA ARG A 128 2.61 14.30 11.67
C ARG A 128 2.20 15.58 10.94
N ARG A 129 3.11 16.15 10.12
CA ARG A 129 2.83 17.37 9.35
C ARG A 129 1.69 17.21 8.34
N GLY A 130 1.65 16.05 7.65
CA GLY A 130 0.55 15.75 6.74
C GLY A 130 -0.79 15.72 7.46
N CYS A 131 -0.87 15.04 8.60
CA CYS A 131 -2.08 14.98 9.41
C CYS A 131 -2.50 16.36 9.95
N GLU A 132 -1.57 17.16 10.49
CA GLU A 132 -1.83 18.52 10.95
C GLU A 132 -2.40 19.42 9.84
N ARG A 133 -1.82 19.33 8.63
CA ARG A 133 -2.28 20.14 7.48
C ARG A 133 -3.74 19.85 7.12
N TYR A 134 -4.19 18.64 7.28
CA TYR A 134 -5.55 18.22 6.93
C TYR A 134 -6.48 18.10 8.14
N GLY A 135 -6.07 18.57 9.31
CA GLY A 135 -6.87 18.55 10.52
C GLY A 135 -7.13 17.14 11.08
N ILE A 136 -6.27 16.18 10.73
CA ILE A 136 -6.33 14.80 11.24
C ILE A 136 -5.59 14.73 12.56
N ARG A 137 -6.27 14.42 13.64
CA ARG A 137 -5.62 14.20 14.94
C ARG A 137 -4.98 12.81 14.98
N LEU A 138 -3.68 12.76 15.31
CA LEU A 138 -2.99 11.50 15.58
C LEU A 138 -3.25 11.07 17.03
N ASP A 139 -3.62 9.81 17.19
CA ASP A 139 -3.85 9.17 18.49
C ASP A 139 -3.08 7.84 18.52
N TYR A 140 -2.09 7.74 19.41
CA TYR A 140 -1.23 6.57 19.52
C TYR A 140 -1.72 5.67 20.65
N ARG A 141 -1.71 4.37 20.41
CA ARG A 141 -2.06 3.38 21.44
C ARG A 141 -1.07 3.46 22.59
N PRO A 142 -1.53 3.57 23.84
CA PRO A 142 -0.63 3.53 24.98
C PRO A 142 0.13 2.17 25.01
N PRO A 143 1.42 2.16 25.38
CA PRO A 143 2.18 0.93 25.54
C PRO A 143 1.48 -0.04 26.51
N GLY A 144 1.41 -1.32 26.14
CA GLY A 144 0.78 -2.36 26.97
C GLY A 144 -0.75 -2.49 26.84
N HIS A 145 -1.42 -1.62 26.08
CA HIS A 145 -2.88 -1.66 25.87
C HIS A 145 -3.27 -2.30 24.53
N VAL A 146 -3.03 -3.59 24.38
CA VAL A 146 -3.29 -4.39 23.16
C VAL A 146 -4.77 -4.34 22.73
N TYR A 147 -5.69 -4.08 23.65
CA TYR A 147 -7.14 -4.19 23.39
C TYR A 147 -7.74 -3.06 22.53
N THR A 148 -7.05 -1.94 22.37
CA THR A 148 -7.58 -0.77 21.62
C THR A 148 -7.55 -0.96 20.11
N GLY A 149 -6.75 -1.90 19.58
CA GLY A 149 -6.65 -2.28 18.16
C GLY A 149 -7.54 -3.43 17.72
N GLY A 150 -8.29 -4.05 18.62
CA GLY A 150 -8.95 -5.34 18.39
C GLY A 150 -9.94 -5.42 17.22
N HIS A 151 -10.34 -4.28 16.61
CA HIS A 151 -11.19 -4.29 15.42
C HIS A 151 -10.39 -4.52 14.14
N ILE A 152 -9.33 -3.75 13.94
CA ILE A 152 -8.47 -3.88 12.75
C ILE A 152 -7.68 -5.19 12.80
N GLU A 153 -7.16 -5.59 13.97
CA GLU A 153 -6.45 -6.87 14.15
C GLU A 153 -7.33 -8.08 13.80
N ARG A 154 -8.59 -8.07 14.24
CA ARG A 154 -9.56 -9.11 13.88
C ARG A 154 -9.85 -9.13 12.39
N TYR A 155 -9.94 -7.95 11.77
CA TYR A 155 -10.11 -7.85 10.33
C TYR A 155 -8.90 -8.39 9.58
N LEU A 156 -7.67 -8.00 9.96
CA LEU A 156 -6.43 -8.51 9.38
C LEU A 156 -6.34 -10.04 9.48
N GLY A 157 -6.64 -10.61 10.65
CA GLY A 157 -6.70 -12.07 10.81
C GLY A 157 -7.77 -12.74 9.92
N THR A 158 -8.88 -12.05 9.64
CA THR A 158 -9.91 -12.54 8.70
C THR A 158 -9.41 -12.48 7.26
N LEU A 159 -8.75 -11.40 6.88
CA LEU A 159 -8.17 -11.20 5.55
C LEU A 159 -7.09 -12.26 5.26
N MET A 160 -6.17 -12.50 6.22
CA MET A 160 -5.13 -13.53 6.06
C MET A 160 -5.73 -14.93 5.87
N ARG A 161 -6.75 -15.30 6.65
CA ARG A 161 -7.45 -16.58 6.43
C ARG A 161 -8.06 -16.71 5.02
N ARG A 162 -8.50 -15.61 4.41
CA ARG A 162 -9.00 -15.62 3.02
C ARG A 162 -7.85 -15.83 2.02
N ILE A 163 -6.71 -15.23 2.29
CA ILE A 163 -5.50 -15.39 1.47
C ILE A 163 -4.99 -16.84 1.50
N HIS A 164 -5.26 -17.61 2.54
CA HIS A 164 -4.86 -19.03 2.60
C HIS A 164 -5.47 -19.88 1.48
N GLY A 165 -6.57 -19.46 0.85
CA GLY A 165 -7.12 -20.10 -0.34
C GLY A 165 -6.44 -19.71 -1.66
N VAL A 166 -5.45 -18.81 -1.63
CA VAL A 166 -4.77 -18.33 -2.84
C VAL A 166 -3.48 -19.13 -3.09
N PRO A 167 -3.20 -19.54 -4.34
CA PRO A 167 -1.96 -20.24 -4.67
C PRO A 167 -0.72 -19.42 -4.29
N GLY A 168 0.27 -20.08 -3.64
CA GLY A 168 1.45 -19.41 -3.13
C GLY A 168 1.34 -18.94 -1.68
N THR A 169 0.25 -19.30 -0.99
CA THR A 169 0.09 -18.98 0.43
C THR A 169 1.20 -19.56 1.30
N THR A 170 1.61 -18.79 2.32
CA THR A 170 2.56 -19.25 3.35
C THR A 170 1.86 -19.83 4.56
N MET A 171 0.52 -19.77 4.60
CA MET A 171 -0.31 -20.05 5.78
C MET A 171 0.07 -19.16 6.97
N SER A 172 -0.64 -19.24 8.08
CA SER A 172 -0.32 -18.46 9.29
C SER A 172 0.97 -18.92 9.95
N ASN A 173 1.32 -20.19 9.81
CA ASN A 173 2.51 -20.76 10.43
C ASN A 173 3.01 -22.02 9.67
N VAL A 174 4.23 -22.45 10.02
CA VAL A 174 4.90 -23.61 9.40
C VAL A 174 4.13 -24.92 9.58
N LYS A 175 3.42 -25.09 10.70
CA LYS A 175 2.64 -26.32 10.97
C LYS A 175 1.44 -26.43 10.02
N GLU A 176 0.69 -25.32 9.83
CA GLU A 176 -0.42 -25.26 8.90
C GLU A 176 0.03 -25.42 7.43
N ARG A 177 1.19 -24.84 7.09
CA ARG A 177 1.75 -24.97 5.76
C ARG A 177 2.18 -26.42 5.45
N GLY A 178 2.70 -27.16 6.44
CA GLY A 178 3.16 -28.54 6.27
C GLY A 178 4.21 -28.67 5.13
N ARG A 179 3.97 -29.58 4.19
CA ARG A 179 4.83 -29.82 3.03
C ARG A 179 4.50 -28.94 1.80
N TYR A 180 3.58 -27.98 1.94
CA TYR A 180 3.21 -27.11 0.82
C TYR A 180 4.35 -26.14 0.46
N ASP A 181 4.81 -26.22 -0.79
CA ASP A 181 5.87 -25.35 -1.32
C ASP A 181 5.25 -24.06 -1.87
N SER A 182 5.22 -23.04 -1.04
CA SER A 182 4.61 -21.73 -1.35
C SER A 182 5.28 -21.05 -2.54
N GLU A 183 6.61 -21.16 -2.69
CA GLU A 183 7.32 -20.56 -3.82
C GLU A 183 7.00 -21.25 -5.13
N LYS A 184 6.90 -22.57 -5.13
CA LYS A 184 6.55 -23.36 -6.31
C LYS A 184 5.15 -23.05 -6.81
N HIS A 185 4.22 -22.76 -5.91
CA HIS A 185 2.82 -22.49 -6.22
C HIS A 185 2.50 -20.99 -6.30
N ALA A 186 3.49 -20.11 -6.05
CA ALA A 186 3.29 -18.67 -6.18
C ALA A 186 2.83 -18.31 -7.60
N ALA A 187 1.72 -17.58 -7.69
CA ALA A 187 1.05 -17.28 -8.94
C ALA A 187 0.74 -15.80 -9.15
N LEU A 188 0.38 -15.05 -8.11
CA LEU A 188 -0.01 -13.66 -8.24
C LEU A 188 1.21 -12.73 -8.24
N SER A 189 1.24 -11.76 -9.16
CA SER A 189 2.12 -10.59 -9.05
C SER A 189 1.61 -9.62 -7.96
N LEU A 190 2.41 -8.63 -7.60
CA LEU A 190 1.98 -7.60 -6.65
C LEU A 190 0.77 -6.82 -7.19
N ARG A 191 0.69 -6.58 -8.50
CA ARG A 191 -0.45 -5.92 -9.15
C ARG A 191 -1.71 -6.78 -9.07
N GLU A 192 -1.58 -8.06 -9.36
CA GLU A 192 -2.69 -9.02 -9.28
C GLU A 192 -3.16 -9.23 -7.83
N LEU A 193 -2.25 -9.22 -6.86
CA LEU A 193 -2.61 -9.21 -5.44
C LEU A 193 -3.40 -7.95 -5.07
N LYS A 194 -3.01 -6.77 -5.56
CA LYS A 194 -3.77 -5.53 -5.35
C LYS A 194 -5.18 -5.62 -5.94
N ALA A 195 -5.33 -6.20 -7.12
CA ALA A 195 -6.63 -6.45 -7.74
C ALA A 195 -7.47 -7.42 -6.89
N TRP A 196 -6.88 -8.54 -6.45
CA TRP A 196 -7.53 -9.51 -5.58
C TRP A 196 -7.98 -8.88 -4.25
N LEU A 197 -7.11 -8.09 -3.59
CA LEU A 197 -7.47 -7.37 -2.38
C LEU A 197 -8.62 -6.37 -2.60
N THR A 198 -8.63 -5.71 -3.75
CA THR A 198 -9.71 -4.78 -4.13
C THR A 198 -11.06 -5.51 -4.23
N LEU A 199 -11.09 -6.66 -4.89
CA LEU A 199 -12.30 -7.48 -5.02
C LEU A 199 -12.72 -8.11 -3.68
N GLU A 200 -11.77 -8.60 -2.89
CA GLU A 200 -12.05 -9.20 -1.58
C GLU A 200 -12.60 -8.17 -0.59
N ILE A 201 -12.03 -6.95 -0.57
CA ILE A 201 -12.45 -5.89 0.34
C ILE A 201 -13.76 -5.25 -0.16
N GLY A 202 -13.71 -4.66 -1.35
CA GLY A 202 -14.81 -3.87 -1.90
C GLY A 202 -15.98 -4.73 -2.34
N GLY A 203 -15.69 -5.85 -3.06
CA GLY A 203 -16.73 -6.71 -3.61
C GLY A 203 -17.36 -7.65 -2.58
N ARG A 204 -16.56 -8.29 -1.74
CA ARG A 204 -17.05 -9.30 -0.80
C ARG A 204 -17.22 -8.78 0.63
N TYR A 205 -16.15 -8.29 1.25
CA TYR A 205 -16.18 -7.95 2.68
C TYR A 205 -17.17 -6.83 2.99
N HIS A 206 -17.21 -5.77 2.19
CA HIS A 206 -18.12 -4.66 2.41
C HIS A 206 -19.60 -5.05 2.28
N HIS A 207 -19.91 -6.14 1.55
CA HIS A 207 -21.26 -6.64 1.34
C HIS A 207 -21.63 -7.85 2.22
N ALA A 208 -20.70 -8.36 3.03
CA ALA A 208 -20.97 -9.43 3.98
C ALA A 208 -21.54 -8.86 5.30
N ILE A 209 -22.50 -9.56 5.92
CA ILE A 209 -23.04 -9.16 7.22
C ILE A 209 -21.95 -9.27 8.30
N HIS A 210 -21.63 -8.13 8.91
CA HIS A 210 -20.72 -8.07 10.03
C HIS A 210 -21.45 -8.38 11.34
N ARG A 211 -21.04 -9.46 12.03
CA ARG A 211 -21.74 -9.95 13.24
C ARG A 211 -21.97 -8.87 14.31
N GLY A 212 -20.98 -8.02 14.57
CA GLY A 212 -21.09 -6.98 15.61
C GLY A 212 -21.88 -5.73 15.18
N LEU A 213 -22.18 -5.56 13.89
CA LEU A 213 -23.02 -4.48 13.38
C LEU A 213 -24.45 -4.94 13.06
N HIS A 214 -24.66 -6.23 12.87
CA HIS A 214 -25.90 -6.83 12.36
C HIS A 214 -26.31 -6.28 10.99
N MET A 215 -25.36 -5.76 10.23
CA MET A 215 -25.52 -5.25 8.86
C MET A 215 -24.18 -5.31 8.13
N THR A 216 -24.20 -5.01 6.81
CA THR A 216 -22.99 -4.94 6.01
C THR A 216 -22.22 -3.66 6.31
N PRO A 217 -20.85 -3.65 6.23
CA PRO A 217 -20.07 -2.40 6.32
C PRO A 217 -20.53 -1.34 5.31
N PHE A 218 -20.97 -1.74 4.12
CA PHE A 218 -21.52 -0.85 3.10
C PHE A 218 -22.78 -0.12 3.62
N ALA A 219 -23.74 -0.84 4.14
CA ALA A 219 -24.97 -0.25 4.71
C ALA A 219 -24.67 0.59 5.96
N ALA A 220 -23.73 0.14 6.80
CA ALA A 220 -23.28 0.88 7.98
C ALA A 220 -22.65 2.21 7.60
N TRP A 221 -21.82 2.25 6.54
CA TRP A 221 -21.24 3.47 5.99
C TRP A 221 -22.33 4.43 5.52
N ALA A 222 -23.22 3.99 4.64
CA ALA A 222 -24.31 4.82 4.13
C ALA A 222 -25.17 5.42 5.26
N ARG A 223 -25.51 4.60 6.27
CA ARG A 223 -26.27 5.04 7.45
C ARG A 223 -25.49 6.04 8.32
N ALA A 224 -24.21 5.77 8.59
CA ALA A 224 -23.40 6.62 9.47
C ALA A 224 -23.00 7.95 8.82
N LEU A 225 -22.86 7.98 7.49
CA LEU A 225 -22.63 9.19 6.72
C LEU A 225 -23.90 10.04 6.63
N GLY A 226 -25.05 9.41 6.36
CA GLY A 226 -26.33 10.08 6.16
C GLY A 226 -26.29 11.07 4.99
N LYS A 227 -26.77 12.29 5.19
CA LYS A 227 -26.76 13.37 4.18
C LYS A 227 -25.52 14.28 4.27
N ARG A 228 -24.55 13.96 5.11
CA ARG A 228 -23.37 14.80 5.28
C ARG A 228 -22.45 14.69 4.06
N PRO A 229 -21.85 15.81 3.60
CA PRO A 229 -20.83 15.73 2.57
C PRO A 229 -19.61 14.97 3.10
N VAL A 230 -18.95 14.23 2.22
CA VAL A 230 -17.70 13.53 2.56
C VAL A 230 -16.58 14.58 2.60
N PRO A 231 -15.89 14.76 3.75
CA PRO A 231 -14.74 15.65 3.81
C PRO A 231 -13.62 15.13 2.93
N SER A 232 -13.29 15.88 1.89
CA SER A 232 -12.29 15.50 0.88
C SER A 232 -11.20 16.55 0.77
N PRO A 233 -9.96 16.17 0.38
CA PRO A 233 -8.90 17.15 0.14
C PRO A 233 -9.29 18.08 -1.01
N GLU A 234 -9.05 19.38 -0.84
CA GLU A 234 -9.29 20.39 -1.88
C GLU A 234 -8.47 20.11 -3.14
N TYR A 235 -7.21 19.65 -2.96
CA TYR A 235 -6.28 19.31 -4.03
C TYR A 235 -5.81 17.88 -3.90
N PRO A 236 -6.50 16.90 -4.52
CA PRO A 236 -6.19 15.48 -4.39
C PRO A 236 -4.76 15.11 -4.81
N GLU A 237 -4.21 15.79 -5.82
CA GLU A 237 -2.84 15.54 -6.33
C GLU A 237 -1.76 15.91 -5.30
N LYS A 238 -2.03 16.91 -4.47
CA LYS A 238 -1.11 17.38 -3.43
C LYS A 238 -1.18 16.53 -2.17
N PHE A 239 -2.32 15.89 -1.93
CA PHE A 239 -2.56 15.13 -0.71
C PHE A 239 -1.44 14.13 -0.43
N VAL A 240 -1.08 13.31 -1.42
CA VAL A 240 0.03 12.34 -1.27
C VAL A 240 1.34 13.05 -0.98
N LEU A 241 1.64 14.13 -1.72
CA LEU A 241 2.92 14.84 -1.61
C LEU A 241 3.12 15.43 -0.21
N ASP A 242 2.04 15.87 0.44
CA ASP A 242 2.11 16.45 1.77
C ASP A 242 2.53 15.46 2.87
N PHE A 243 2.35 14.17 2.63
CA PHE A 243 2.78 13.10 3.52
C PHE A 243 4.16 12.52 3.20
N LEU A 244 4.78 12.91 2.08
CA LEU A 244 6.10 12.42 1.73
C LEU A 244 7.19 12.94 2.65
N PRO A 245 8.28 12.18 2.85
CA PRO A 245 9.46 12.63 3.55
C PRO A 245 10.04 13.92 2.95
N VAL A 246 10.65 14.74 3.79
CA VAL A 246 11.25 16.02 3.42
C VAL A 246 12.71 16.07 3.81
N ILE A 247 13.54 16.54 2.90
CA ILE A 247 14.95 16.83 3.14
C ILE A 247 15.25 18.27 2.76
N SER A 248 15.97 18.99 3.62
CA SER A 248 16.43 20.35 3.29
C SER A 248 17.70 20.30 2.45
N ARG A 249 17.72 21.00 1.32
CA ARG A 249 18.88 21.13 0.41
C ARG A 249 19.10 22.58 0.02
N LYS A 250 20.37 22.96 -0.21
CA LYS A 250 20.71 24.25 -0.82
C LYS A 250 20.68 24.12 -2.33
N ILE A 251 20.09 25.09 -3.00
CA ILE A 251 20.12 25.17 -4.46
C ILE A 251 21.43 25.81 -4.93
N GLY A 252 22.01 25.29 -6.00
CA GLY A 252 23.14 25.84 -6.72
C GLY A 252 22.79 26.11 -8.18
N ARG A 253 23.71 26.64 -8.97
CA ARG A 253 23.53 26.96 -10.40
C ARG A 253 23.13 25.73 -11.24
N SER A 254 23.62 24.54 -10.86
CA SER A 254 23.31 23.27 -11.54
C SER A 254 22.23 22.44 -10.83
N GLY A 255 21.35 23.07 -10.04
CA GLY A 255 20.32 22.41 -9.24
C GLY A 255 20.81 22.07 -7.84
N PHE A 256 20.35 20.95 -7.31
CA PHE A 256 20.75 20.46 -5.97
C PHE A 256 21.05 18.98 -5.99
N GLN A 257 21.76 18.51 -4.97
CA GLN A 257 22.13 17.11 -4.82
C GLN A 257 21.42 16.48 -3.63
N MET A 258 20.84 15.29 -3.84
CA MET A 258 20.22 14.48 -2.81
C MET A 258 20.52 12.99 -3.08
N PHE A 259 20.87 12.23 -2.03
CA PHE A 259 21.29 10.81 -2.15
C PHE A 259 22.45 10.57 -3.13
N HIS A 260 23.38 11.56 -3.25
CA HIS A 260 24.46 11.58 -4.24
C HIS A 260 24.00 11.66 -5.70
N ILE A 261 22.72 11.99 -5.95
CA ILE A 261 22.12 12.16 -7.27
C ILE A 261 21.79 13.63 -7.46
N ARG A 262 22.09 14.16 -8.65
CA ARG A 262 21.80 15.55 -9.00
C ARG A 262 20.40 15.68 -9.61
N TYR A 263 19.69 16.71 -9.15
CA TYR A 263 18.35 17.08 -9.60
C TYR A 263 18.39 18.48 -10.18
N TRP A 264 17.77 18.66 -11.34
CA TRP A 264 17.74 19.95 -12.01
C TRP A 264 16.50 20.11 -12.88
N ASP A 265 16.00 21.34 -12.92
CA ASP A 265 14.93 21.80 -13.78
C ASP A 265 15.14 23.29 -14.10
N PRO A 266 14.90 23.76 -15.35
CA PRO A 266 15.07 25.16 -15.70
C PRO A 266 14.31 26.13 -14.80
N LEU A 267 13.13 25.76 -14.33
CA LEU A 267 12.30 26.59 -13.46
C LEU A 267 12.93 26.84 -12.08
N LEU A 268 13.85 26.00 -11.64
CA LEU A 268 14.54 26.22 -10.36
C LEU A 268 15.28 27.56 -10.32
N SER A 269 15.94 27.95 -11.43
CA SER A 269 16.67 29.22 -11.51
C SER A 269 15.77 30.45 -11.57
N HIS A 270 14.51 30.26 -12.00
CA HIS A 270 13.52 31.36 -12.05
C HIS A 270 12.73 31.51 -10.76
N LEU A 271 12.49 30.42 -10.03
CA LEU A 271 11.64 30.39 -8.84
C LEU A 271 12.42 30.57 -7.54
N PHE A 272 13.75 30.28 -7.55
CA PHE A 272 14.54 30.25 -6.33
C PHE A 272 15.88 30.98 -6.53
N THR A 273 16.33 31.61 -5.45
CA THR A 273 17.64 32.28 -5.41
C THR A 273 18.76 31.28 -5.12
N GLU A 274 19.94 31.47 -5.73
CA GLU A 274 21.15 30.69 -5.43
C GLU A 274 21.44 30.66 -3.93
N SER A 275 21.81 29.50 -3.43
CA SER A 275 22.06 29.22 -1.99
C SER A 275 20.81 29.20 -1.10
N GLN A 276 19.63 29.43 -1.64
CA GLN A 276 18.38 29.28 -0.90
C GLN A 276 18.20 27.83 -0.41
N ARG A 277 17.64 27.66 0.79
CA ARG A 277 17.28 26.34 1.31
C ARG A 277 15.92 25.91 0.76
N LEU A 278 15.88 24.76 0.12
CA LEU A 278 14.67 24.10 -0.37
C LEU A 278 14.27 22.96 0.55
N PHE A 279 12.97 22.81 0.75
CA PHE A 279 12.38 21.66 1.44
C PHE A 279 11.89 20.66 0.39
N VAL A 280 12.78 19.74 0.01
CA VAL A 280 12.54 18.79 -1.07
C VAL A 280 11.76 17.58 -0.54
N ARG A 281 10.61 17.28 -1.15
CA ARG A 281 9.83 16.07 -0.89
C ARG A 281 10.22 14.99 -1.88
N TYR A 282 10.28 13.75 -1.42
CA TYR A 282 10.66 12.63 -2.28
C TYR A 282 9.86 11.38 -1.95
N ASP A 283 9.66 10.52 -2.95
CA ASP A 283 9.10 9.19 -2.77
C ASP A 283 10.24 8.17 -2.62
N PRO A 284 10.43 7.53 -1.46
CA PRO A 284 11.48 6.54 -1.27
C PRO A 284 11.44 5.36 -2.25
N ARG A 285 10.28 5.09 -2.84
CA ARG A 285 10.08 3.99 -3.80
C ARG A 285 10.58 4.35 -5.20
N ASN A 286 10.68 5.66 -5.50
CA ASN A 286 11.09 6.14 -6.82
C ASN A 286 11.76 7.51 -6.71
N LEU A 287 13.07 7.53 -6.76
CA LEU A 287 13.88 8.75 -6.68
C LEU A 287 14.00 9.49 -8.02
N ALA A 288 13.38 9.01 -9.12
CA ALA A 288 13.54 9.63 -10.45
C ALA A 288 13.07 11.08 -10.52
N LYS A 289 12.18 11.48 -9.64
CA LYS A 289 11.74 12.87 -9.46
C LYS A 289 11.45 13.18 -8.01
N VAL A 290 11.64 14.43 -7.66
CA VAL A 290 11.38 14.98 -6.33
C VAL A 290 10.53 16.23 -6.46
N TRP A 291 9.96 16.73 -5.37
CA TRP A 291 9.04 17.86 -5.41
C TRP A 291 9.50 18.98 -4.50
N VAL A 292 9.54 20.19 -5.03
CA VAL A 292 9.90 21.41 -4.32
C VAL A 292 8.67 22.30 -4.24
N PRO A 293 8.27 22.78 -3.05
CA PRO A 293 7.12 23.70 -2.94
C PRO A 293 7.45 25.02 -3.63
N ILE A 294 6.55 25.49 -4.48
CA ILE A 294 6.66 26.80 -5.13
C ILE A 294 6.22 27.87 -4.11
N PRO A 295 7.05 28.90 -3.86
CA PRO A 295 6.69 29.98 -2.96
C PRO A 295 5.35 30.61 -3.34
N ASP A 296 4.55 30.95 -2.34
CA ASP A 296 3.28 31.70 -2.44
C ASP A 296 2.18 31.09 -3.33
N ARG A 297 2.44 29.95 -3.99
CA ARG A 297 1.45 29.31 -4.87
C ARG A 297 0.81 28.06 -4.26
N GLY A 298 1.38 27.52 -3.19
CA GLY A 298 0.88 26.26 -2.59
C GLY A 298 0.97 25.06 -3.54
N GLU A 299 1.76 25.14 -4.60
CA GLU A 299 2.00 24.12 -5.63
C GLU A 299 3.36 23.48 -5.44
N TYR A 300 3.60 22.39 -6.15
CA TYR A 300 4.89 21.70 -6.16
C TYR A 300 5.47 21.67 -7.57
N LEU A 301 6.74 22.07 -7.68
CA LEU A 301 7.55 21.83 -8.88
C LEU A 301 8.10 20.40 -8.81
N ALA A 302 7.82 19.59 -9.81
CA ALA A 302 8.42 18.27 -9.97
C ALA A 302 9.79 18.41 -10.64
N VAL A 303 10.85 18.05 -9.94
CA VAL A 303 12.24 18.17 -10.41
C VAL A 303 12.79 16.77 -10.67
N PRO A 304 13.12 16.42 -11.91
CA PRO A 304 13.68 15.13 -12.27
C PRO A 304 15.19 15.05 -11.99
N TYR A 305 15.76 13.87 -12.22
CA TYR A 305 17.23 13.75 -12.33
C TYR A 305 17.80 14.76 -13.33
N ALA A 306 18.96 15.27 -13.08
CA ALA A 306 19.68 16.13 -14.06
C ALA A 306 20.09 15.34 -15.31
N ASP A 307 20.37 14.05 -15.19
CA ASP A 307 20.56 13.13 -16.31
C ASP A 307 19.31 12.25 -16.49
N LEU A 308 18.46 12.64 -17.43
CA LEU A 308 17.19 11.95 -17.73
C LEU A 308 17.37 10.53 -18.31
N ARG A 309 18.57 10.13 -18.69
CA ARG A 309 18.88 8.78 -19.18
C ARG A 309 18.96 7.75 -18.05
N ARG A 310 19.09 8.22 -16.80
CA ARG A 310 19.18 7.34 -15.64
C ARG A 310 17.85 6.63 -15.37
N PRO A 311 17.87 5.32 -15.10
CA PRO A 311 16.66 4.58 -14.78
C PRO A 311 16.10 5.00 -13.41
N PRO A 312 14.79 4.88 -13.18
CA PRO A 312 14.21 5.06 -11.85
C PRO A 312 14.81 4.05 -10.88
N ILE A 313 15.18 4.52 -9.69
CA ILE A 313 15.67 3.68 -8.58
C ILE A 313 14.92 4.02 -7.29
N SER A 314 14.84 3.06 -6.38
CA SER A 314 14.35 3.29 -5.02
C SER A 314 15.47 3.76 -4.08
N GLN A 315 15.09 4.31 -2.93
CA GLN A 315 16.06 4.67 -1.88
C GLN A 315 16.79 3.43 -1.38
N SER A 316 16.11 2.29 -1.24
CA SER A 316 16.71 1.02 -0.80
C SER A 316 17.78 0.51 -1.78
N GLU A 317 17.56 0.62 -3.10
CA GLU A 317 18.57 0.29 -4.11
C GLU A 317 19.77 1.25 -4.03
N GLN A 318 19.51 2.53 -3.86
CA GLN A 318 20.57 3.54 -3.70
C GLN A 318 21.43 3.27 -2.45
N GLU A 319 20.79 2.98 -1.32
CA GLU A 319 21.50 2.67 -0.08
C GLU A 319 22.28 1.35 -0.15
N ALA A 320 21.75 0.34 -0.85
CA ALA A 320 22.46 -0.91 -1.10
C ALA A 320 23.71 -0.68 -1.95
N ALA A 321 23.58 0.07 -3.05
CA ALA A 321 24.71 0.43 -3.91
C ALA A 321 25.78 1.21 -3.15
N MET A 322 25.36 2.16 -2.31
CA MET A 322 26.28 2.94 -1.46
C MET A 322 27.06 2.05 -0.50
N ARG A 323 26.40 1.11 0.16
CA ARG A 323 27.07 0.15 1.07
C ARG A 323 28.12 -0.68 0.34
N GLU A 324 27.81 -1.15 -0.87
CA GLU A 324 28.74 -1.94 -1.69
C GLU A 324 29.96 -1.11 -2.14
N ILE A 325 29.73 0.13 -2.60
CA ILE A 325 30.82 1.05 -2.99
C ILE A 325 31.75 1.34 -1.81
N GLN A 326 31.20 1.56 -0.62
CA GLN A 326 31.96 1.80 0.61
C GLN A 326 32.73 0.56 1.06
N ALA A 327 32.13 -0.62 1.00
CA ALA A 327 32.78 -1.90 1.31
C ALA A 327 33.95 -2.18 0.36
N GLY A 328 33.87 -1.77 -0.91
CA GLY A 328 34.93 -1.84 -1.90
C GLY A 328 36.06 -0.80 -1.71
N GLY A 329 36.10 -0.08 -0.59
CA GLY A 329 37.17 0.85 -0.23
C GLY A 329 37.15 2.20 -0.96
N ARG A 330 36.13 2.50 -1.75
CA ARG A 330 35.96 3.83 -2.38
C ARG A 330 35.36 4.82 -1.38
N ARG A 331 36.15 5.81 -0.96
CA ARG A 331 35.70 6.84 -0.02
C ARG A 331 34.73 7.85 -0.61
N THR A 332 34.67 8.01 -1.92
CA THR A 332 33.78 8.94 -2.63
C THR A 332 32.92 8.16 -3.61
N ALA A 333 31.63 8.05 -3.29
CA ALA A 333 30.65 7.57 -4.25
C ALA A 333 30.19 8.76 -5.10
N ASN A 334 30.31 8.63 -6.42
CA ASN A 334 29.68 9.55 -7.36
C ASN A 334 28.40 8.95 -7.94
N GLU A 335 27.59 9.78 -8.58
CA GLU A 335 26.33 9.38 -9.18
C GLU A 335 26.48 8.21 -10.17
N GLU A 336 27.52 8.26 -11.00
CA GLU A 336 27.80 7.24 -12.00
C GLU A 336 28.09 5.85 -11.38
N ALA A 337 28.89 5.81 -10.31
CA ALA A 337 29.18 4.57 -9.59
C ALA A 337 27.92 3.95 -8.98
N ILE A 338 27.02 4.76 -8.45
CA ILE A 338 25.74 4.29 -7.88
C ILE A 338 24.89 3.62 -8.97
N PHE A 339 24.64 4.30 -10.07
CA PHE A 339 23.81 3.76 -11.14
C PHE A 339 24.45 2.55 -11.83
N SER A 340 25.78 2.55 -12.03
CA SER A 340 26.50 1.38 -12.57
C SER A 340 26.37 0.17 -11.65
N THR A 341 26.51 0.36 -10.33
CA THR A 341 26.38 -0.73 -9.36
C THR A 341 24.96 -1.30 -9.37
N ILE A 342 23.93 -0.43 -9.35
CA ILE A 342 22.53 -0.85 -9.41
C ILE A 342 22.24 -1.61 -10.71
N GLU A 343 22.76 -1.13 -11.85
CA GLU A 343 22.56 -1.78 -13.13
C GLU A 343 23.21 -3.18 -13.17
N LEU A 344 24.43 -3.32 -12.62
CA LEU A 344 25.09 -4.61 -12.49
C LEU A 344 24.32 -5.56 -11.57
N GLN A 345 23.81 -5.08 -10.45
CA GLN A 345 22.99 -5.88 -9.54
C GLN A 345 21.68 -6.34 -10.20
N ARG A 346 20.99 -5.44 -10.93
CA ARG A 346 19.78 -5.78 -11.69
C ARG A 346 20.08 -6.82 -12.77
N LYS A 347 21.16 -6.64 -13.55
CA LYS A 347 21.59 -7.64 -14.54
C LYS A 347 21.93 -8.99 -13.92
N LEU A 348 22.56 -9.00 -12.74
CA LEU A 348 22.85 -10.25 -12.00
C LEU A 348 21.56 -10.94 -11.58
N ILE A 349 20.62 -10.21 -11.01
CA ILE A 349 19.31 -10.73 -10.61
C ILE A 349 18.56 -11.28 -11.81
N ASP A 350 18.53 -10.59 -12.94
CA ASP A 350 17.84 -11.02 -14.15
C ASP A 350 18.47 -12.28 -14.75
N ARG A 351 19.81 -12.40 -14.73
CA ARG A 351 20.52 -13.64 -15.13
C ARG A 351 20.17 -14.80 -14.19
N ALA A 352 20.17 -14.58 -12.88
CA ALA A 352 19.81 -15.58 -11.90
C ALA A 352 18.34 -16.05 -12.07
N ARG A 353 17.43 -15.10 -12.32
CA ARG A 353 16.01 -15.36 -12.63
C ARG A 353 15.85 -16.18 -13.90
N SER A 354 16.54 -15.79 -14.99
CA SER A 354 16.47 -16.47 -16.27
C SER A 354 16.97 -17.92 -16.17
N SER A 355 18.07 -18.17 -15.44
CA SER A 355 18.60 -19.52 -15.19
C SER A 355 17.63 -20.36 -14.36
N THR A 356 17.01 -19.79 -13.34
CA THR A 356 16.00 -20.44 -12.51
C THR A 356 14.74 -20.75 -13.31
N LYS A 357 14.28 -19.82 -14.17
CA LYS A 357 13.13 -20.02 -15.07
C LYS A 357 13.41 -21.18 -16.05
N ALA A 358 14.57 -21.19 -16.69
CA ALA A 358 14.95 -22.27 -17.62
C ALA A 358 14.99 -23.63 -16.92
N ARG A 359 15.52 -23.70 -15.69
CA ARG A 359 15.54 -24.92 -14.86
C ARG A 359 14.12 -25.37 -14.49
N ARG A 360 13.23 -24.44 -14.10
CA ARG A 360 11.82 -24.75 -13.77
C ARG A 360 11.02 -25.19 -14.99
N GLN A 361 11.24 -24.60 -16.16
CA GLN A 361 10.59 -25.01 -17.42
C GLN A 361 10.99 -26.43 -17.82
N ARG A 362 12.27 -26.80 -17.65
CA ARG A 362 12.73 -28.17 -17.89
C ARG A 362 12.15 -29.20 -16.93
N ALA A 363 11.81 -28.79 -15.70
CA ALA A 363 11.20 -29.63 -14.68
C ALA A 363 9.65 -29.72 -14.78
N ARG A 364 9.00 -28.91 -15.61
CA ARG A 364 7.54 -28.91 -15.80
C ARG A 364 7.18 -29.81 -16.99
N ARG A 365 6.29 -30.78 -16.77
CA ARG A 365 5.43 -31.32 -17.83
C ARG A 365 4.52 -30.21 -18.34
N PRO A 366 4.09 -30.20 -19.64
CA PRO A 366 3.32 -29.12 -20.21
C PRO A 366 2.09 -28.84 -19.34
N ALA A 367 2.00 -27.61 -18.85
CA ALA A 367 0.81 -27.13 -18.19
C ALA A 367 -0.20 -26.70 -19.24
N GLU A 368 -1.48 -26.84 -18.93
CA GLU A 368 -2.55 -26.30 -19.73
C GLU A 368 -2.32 -24.82 -20.07
N PRO A 369 -2.74 -24.37 -21.26
CA PRO A 369 -2.54 -23.00 -21.68
C PRO A 369 -3.17 -22.03 -20.68
N PRO A 370 -2.56 -20.88 -20.42
CA PRO A 370 -3.14 -19.88 -19.55
C PRO A 370 -4.47 -19.38 -20.12
N ILE A 371 -5.43 -19.16 -19.22
CA ILE A 371 -6.70 -18.54 -19.60
C ILE A 371 -6.36 -17.13 -20.10
N GLU A 372 -6.51 -16.90 -21.41
CA GLU A 372 -6.40 -15.56 -21.98
C GLU A 372 -7.61 -14.72 -21.55
N PHE A 373 -7.39 -13.75 -20.70
CA PHE A 373 -8.37 -12.72 -20.45
C PHE A 373 -8.42 -11.79 -21.67
N THR A 374 -9.41 -11.98 -22.52
CA THR A 374 -9.72 -11.01 -23.55
C THR A 374 -10.20 -9.72 -22.87
N PRO A 375 -9.53 -8.59 -23.05
CA PRO A 375 -10.04 -7.34 -22.48
C PRO A 375 -11.40 -7.02 -23.08
N LEU A 376 -12.37 -6.70 -22.23
CA LEU A 376 -13.68 -6.22 -22.69
C LEU A 376 -13.45 -4.98 -23.58
N PRO A 377 -14.20 -4.86 -24.71
CA PRO A 377 -14.12 -3.69 -25.57
C PRO A 377 -14.41 -2.42 -24.77
N SER A 378 -13.67 -1.35 -25.09
CA SER A 378 -13.89 -0.03 -24.47
C SER A 378 -15.34 0.41 -24.64
N SER A 379 -15.88 1.08 -23.62
CA SER A 379 -17.27 1.54 -23.55
C SER A 379 -17.78 2.35 -24.74
N ASP A 380 -16.88 2.81 -25.61
CA ASP A 380 -17.21 3.64 -26.78
C ASP A 380 -17.75 2.85 -27.99
N THR A 381 -17.83 1.51 -27.89
CA THR A 381 -18.26 0.65 -29.01
C THR A 381 -19.43 -0.26 -28.66
N ILE A 382 -20.09 -0.11 -27.51
CA ILE A 382 -21.26 -0.92 -27.17
C ILE A 382 -22.50 -0.32 -27.83
N ASP A 383 -22.96 -0.96 -28.90
CA ASP A 383 -24.22 -0.63 -29.57
C ASP A 383 -25.39 -1.27 -28.79
N TYR A 384 -26.01 -0.47 -27.91
CA TYR A 384 -27.14 -0.86 -27.09
C TYR A 384 -28.44 -1.14 -27.87
N SER A 385 -28.44 -0.95 -29.20
CA SER A 385 -29.59 -1.24 -30.06
C SER A 385 -29.69 -2.72 -30.43
N LYS A 386 -28.66 -3.52 -30.17
CA LYS A 386 -28.64 -4.95 -30.45
C LYS A 386 -29.05 -5.79 -29.24
N PRO A 387 -29.90 -6.81 -29.40
CA PRO A 387 -30.26 -7.69 -28.29
C PRO A 387 -29.03 -8.45 -27.78
N ALA A 388 -28.95 -8.60 -26.46
CA ALA A 388 -27.87 -9.34 -25.82
C ALA A 388 -27.83 -10.80 -26.31
N ILE A 389 -26.63 -11.25 -26.73
CA ILE A 389 -26.44 -12.66 -27.10
C ILE A 389 -26.43 -13.48 -25.80
N PRO A 390 -27.33 -14.44 -25.61
CA PRO A 390 -27.33 -15.27 -24.42
C PRO A 390 -26.06 -16.11 -24.34
N TYR A 391 -25.47 -16.19 -23.16
CA TYR A 391 -24.37 -17.09 -22.87
C TYR A 391 -24.75 -18.54 -23.18
N PRO A 392 -23.92 -19.33 -23.88
CA PRO A 392 -24.18 -20.73 -24.08
C PRO A 392 -24.20 -21.43 -22.71
N SER A 393 -25.34 -22.05 -22.36
CA SER A 393 -25.45 -22.89 -21.18
C SER A 393 -24.68 -24.17 -21.44
N GLU A 394 -23.54 -24.37 -20.77
CA GLU A 394 -22.90 -25.70 -20.72
C GLU A 394 -23.81 -26.65 -19.95
N THR A 395 -24.39 -27.62 -20.67
CA THR A 395 -25.07 -28.73 -20.06
C THR A 395 -24.05 -29.69 -19.48
N TRP A 396 -23.96 -29.74 -18.16
CA TRP A 396 -23.25 -30.80 -17.45
C TRP A 396 -24.07 -32.09 -17.64
N SER A 397 -23.60 -32.99 -18.50
CA SER A 397 -24.09 -34.35 -18.54
C SER A 397 -23.45 -35.14 -17.41
N SER A 398 -24.28 -35.75 -16.61
CA SER A 398 -24.04 -36.65 -15.48
C SER A 398 -23.05 -37.79 -15.77
#